data_e8c0d67e5acee3eef7d03da0a30f8a9e
#
_entry.id   e8c0d67e5acee3eef7d03da0a30f8a9e
#
_cell.length_a   1.000
_cell.length_b   1.000
_cell.length_c   1.000
_cell.angle_alpha   90.00
_cell.angle_beta   90.00
_cell.angle_gamma   90.00
#
_symmetry.space_group_name_H-M   'P 1'
#
loop_
_entity.id
_entity.type
_entity.pdbx_description
1 polymer ?
#
loop_
_entity_poly.entity_id
_entity_poly.type
_entity_poly.pdbx_seq_one_letter_code
_entity_poly.pdbx_strand_id
1 'polypeptide(L)'
;MGARGTKPKENLASMAGALSPLVQKAPDGIRGGNGAKKEYERLARELAKLGHLTDLNRQILVEYVEARELADMALDELHDLGVTLENSESGNRYMNPAMTVLSMANASMERAAKALGMTPLALQSIKNVKTPAREKKEDGPSGFLTGGG
;
A
#
# COMPACT_ATOMS: atom_id res chain seq x y z
N MET A 1 -20.76 44.74 -23.05
CA MET A 1 -20.46 44.45 -21.64
C MET A 1 -20.17 42.96 -21.51
N GLY A 2 -18.93 42.58 -21.42
CA GLY A 2 -18.54 41.18 -21.35
C GLY A 2 -18.74 40.59 -19.95
N ALA A 3 -19.63 39.61 -19.83
CA ALA A 3 -19.71 38.79 -18.65
C ALA A 3 -18.42 37.98 -18.54
N ARG A 4 -17.56 38.31 -17.56
CA ARG A 4 -16.42 37.48 -17.17
C ARG A 4 -16.99 36.21 -16.57
N GLY A 5 -17.06 35.13 -17.35
CA GLY A 5 -17.34 33.82 -16.86
C GLY A 5 -16.32 33.46 -15.82
N THR A 6 -16.75 33.30 -14.57
CA THR A 6 -15.95 32.72 -13.50
C THR A 6 -15.57 31.32 -13.95
N LYS A 7 -14.28 31.13 -14.26
CA LYS A 7 -13.78 29.77 -14.51
C LYS A 7 -14.10 28.94 -13.25
N PRO A 8 -14.77 27.79 -13.37
CA PRO A 8 -14.94 26.94 -12.24
C PRO A 8 -13.55 26.63 -11.71
N LYS A 9 -13.31 26.89 -10.42
CA LYS A 9 -12.16 26.35 -9.71
C LYS A 9 -12.35 24.84 -9.75
N GLU A 10 -11.71 24.19 -10.70
CA GLU A 10 -11.60 22.75 -10.69
C GLU A 10 -10.95 22.38 -9.35
N ASN A 11 -11.78 21.84 -8.48
CA ASN A 11 -11.35 21.37 -7.18
C ASN A 11 -10.48 20.15 -7.44
N LEU A 12 -9.17 20.33 -7.51
CA LEU A 12 -8.20 19.24 -7.58
C LEU A 12 -8.41 18.21 -6.45
N ALA A 13 -9.05 18.63 -5.35
CA ALA A 13 -9.51 17.72 -4.30
C ALA A 13 -10.66 16.80 -4.77
N SER A 14 -11.46 17.18 -5.77
CA SER A 14 -12.53 16.34 -6.30
C SER A 14 -12.03 15.31 -7.32
N MET A 15 -10.89 15.54 -7.94
CA MET A 15 -10.26 14.54 -8.81
C MET A 15 -9.50 13.45 -8.03
N ALA A 16 -9.19 13.68 -6.75
CA ALA A 16 -8.56 12.68 -5.88
C ALA A 16 -9.57 11.67 -5.29
N GLY A 17 -10.84 11.75 -5.65
CA GLY A 17 -11.78 11.19 -4.72
C GLY A 17 -12.84 10.23 -5.19
N ALA A 18 -13.16 10.10 -6.41
CA ALA A 18 -14.13 9.09 -6.80
C ALA A 18 -13.42 7.89 -7.42
N LEU A 19 -12.76 7.10 -6.56
CA LEU A 19 -12.47 5.72 -6.92
C LEU A 19 -13.76 5.09 -7.41
N SER A 20 -13.72 4.53 -8.60
CA SER A 20 -14.83 3.75 -9.12
C SER A 20 -15.27 2.77 -8.02
N PRO A 21 -16.57 2.65 -7.71
CA PRO A 21 -17.06 1.67 -6.74
C PRO A 21 -16.55 0.25 -7.02
N LEU A 22 -16.19 -0.04 -8.26
CA LEU A 22 -15.59 -1.30 -8.71
C LEU A 22 -14.22 -1.57 -8.08
N VAL A 23 -13.43 -0.55 -7.73
CA VAL A 23 -12.11 -0.75 -7.11
C VAL A 23 -12.22 -1.18 -5.67
N GLN A 24 -13.29 -0.78 -4.98
CA GLN A 24 -13.54 -1.13 -3.59
C GLN A 24 -14.12 -2.54 -3.44
N LYS A 25 -14.69 -3.09 -4.51
CA LYS A 25 -15.21 -4.47 -4.52
C LYS A 25 -14.09 -5.45 -4.85
N ALA A 26 -14.07 -6.56 -4.12
CA ALA A 26 -13.10 -7.62 -4.38
C ALA A 26 -13.26 -8.19 -5.79
N PRO A 27 -12.17 -8.47 -6.51
CA PRO A 27 -12.22 -9.18 -7.78
C PRO A 27 -12.80 -10.59 -7.61
N ASP A 28 -13.53 -11.07 -8.60
CA ASP A 28 -14.13 -12.40 -8.54
C ASP A 28 -13.10 -13.55 -8.45
N GLY A 29 -11.91 -13.34 -9.02
CA GLY A 29 -10.81 -14.30 -9.04
C GLY A 29 -9.87 -14.26 -7.85
N ILE A 30 -10.17 -13.49 -6.78
CA ILE A 30 -9.31 -13.44 -5.60
C ILE A 30 -9.22 -14.79 -4.91
N ARG A 31 -8.01 -15.25 -4.62
CA ARG A 31 -7.74 -16.49 -3.91
C ARG A 31 -7.95 -16.28 -2.41
N GLY A 32 -8.34 -17.34 -1.67
CA GLY A 32 -8.61 -17.29 -0.23
C GLY A 32 -10.09 -17.15 0.14
N GLY A 33 -10.99 -17.26 -0.84
CA GLY A 33 -12.43 -17.37 -0.59
C GLY A 33 -13.08 -16.12 -0.02
N ASN A 34 -14.10 -16.31 0.83
CA ASN A 34 -14.88 -15.20 1.38
C ASN A 34 -14.11 -14.36 2.40
N GLY A 35 -13.14 -14.94 3.10
CA GLY A 35 -12.27 -14.24 4.05
C GLY A 35 -11.44 -13.18 3.34
N ALA A 36 -10.72 -13.61 2.31
CA ALA A 36 -9.91 -12.73 1.47
C ALA A 36 -10.73 -11.60 0.82
N LYS A 37 -11.94 -11.90 0.32
CA LYS A 37 -12.84 -10.89 -0.26
C LYS A 37 -13.23 -9.82 0.76
N LYS A 38 -13.65 -10.22 1.96
CA LYS A 38 -14.03 -9.30 3.03
C LYS A 38 -12.85 -8.43 3.47
N GLU A 39 -11.68 -9.02 3.59
CA GLU A 39 -10.47 -8.28 3.97
C GLU A 39 -10.03 -7.31 2.88
N TYR A 40 -10.09 -7.73 1.62
CA TYR A 40 -9.86 -6.84 0.48
C TYR A 40 -10.77 -5.60 0.56
N GLU A 41 -12.08 -5.81 0.69
CA GLU A 41 -13.06 -4.73 0.71
C GLU A 41 -12.90 -3.80 1.92
N ARG A 42 -12.51 -4.36 3.07
CA ARG A 42 -12.19 -3.59 4.26
C ARG A 42 -10.99 -2.67 4.03
N LEU A 43 -9.87 -3.23 3.54
CA LEU A 43 -8.64 -2.48 3.27
C LEU A 43 -8.83 -1.49 2.11
N ALA A 44 -9.55 -1.88 1.06
CA ALA A 44 -9.84 -1.01 -0.07
C ALA A 44 -10.56 0.27 0.36
N ARG A 45 -11.54 0.17 1.26
CA ARG A 45 -12.24 1.33 1.80
C ARG A 45 -11.33 2.24 2.61
N GLU A 46 -10.46 1.68 3.44
CA GLU A 46 -9.53 2.49 4.25
C GLU A 46 -8.46 3.17 3.37
N LEU A 47 -7.88 2.44 2.43
CA LEU A 47 -6.89 2.99 1.50
C LEU A 47 -7.52 4.06 0.57
N ALA A 48 -8.78 3.87 0.18
CA ALA A 48 -9.52 4.86 -0.59
C ALA A 48 -9.70 6.17 0.16
N LYS A 49 -10.09 6.12 1.44
CA LYS A 49 -10.19 7.31 2.32
C LYS A 49 -8.86 8.07 2.41
N LEU A 50 -7.75 7.35 2.41
CA LEU A 50 -6.40 7.93 2.44
C LEU A 50 -5.92 8.42 1.06
N GLY A 51 -6.66 8.13 -0.01
CA GLY A 51 -6.24 8.41 -1.38
C GLY A 51 -5.06 7.55 -1.86
N HIS A 52 -4.83 6.41 -1.22
CA HIS A 52 -3.73 5.49 -1.54
C HIS A 52 -4.14 4.37 -2.49
N LEU A 53 -5.42 4.10 -2.66
CA LEU A 53 -5.91 3.12 -3.60
C LEU A 53 -6.29 3.80 -4.92
N THR A 54 -5.80 3.25 -6.02
CA THR A 54 -6.10 3.67 -7.40
C THR A 54 -6.35 2.43 -8.24
N ASP A 55 -6.92 2.62 -9.43
CA ASP A 55 -7.10 1.52 -10.39
C ASP A 55 -5.77 0.85 -10.75
N LEU A 56 -4.67 1.62 -10.76
CA LEU A 56 -3.34 1.11 -11.11
C LEU A 56 -2.71 0.24 -10.03
N ASN A 57 -2.98 0.53 -8.76
CA ASN A 57 -2.38 -0.22 -7.65
C ASN A 57 -3.32 -1.24 -7.01
N ARG A 58 -4.51 -1.42 -7.56
CA ARG A 58 -5.49 -2.40 -7.12
C ARG A 58 -4.92 -3.82 -7.03
N GLN A 59 -4.13 -4.20 -8.03
CA GLN A 59 -3.50 -5.52 -8.07
C GLN A 59 -2.57 -5.76 -6.89
N ILE A 60 -1.87 -4.72 -6.42
CA ILE A 60 -0.99 -4.82 -5.24
C ILE A 60 -1.79 -5.16 -3.98
N LEU A 61 -3.01 -4.62 -3.86
CA LEU A 61 -3.90 -4.96 -2.75
C LEU A 61 -4.38 -6.41 -2.83
N VAL A 62 -4.65 -6.93 -4.03
CA VAL A 62 -4.96 -8.35 -4.24
C VAL A 62 -3.79 -9.21 -3.78
N GLU A 63 -2.57 -8.89 -4.22
CA GLU A 63 -1.36 -9.62 -3.81
C GLU A 63 -1.14 -9.62 -2.30
N TYR A 64 -1.40 -8.49 -1.64
CA TYR A 64 -1.32 -8.39 -0.19
C TYR A 64 -2.29 -9.35 0.50
N VAL A 65 -3.55 -9.36 0.07
CA VAL A 65 -4.59 -10.17 0.71
C VAL A 65 -4.38 -11.66 0.44
N GLU A 66 -3.99 -12.02 -0.79
CA GLU A 66 -3.67 -13.42 -1.14
C GLU A 66 -2.43 -13.93 -0.37
N ALA A 67 -1.41 -13.09 -0.22
CA ALA A 67 -0.23 -13.44 0.57
C ALA A 67 -0.58 -13.62 2.05
N ARG A 68 -1.49 -12.82 2.58
CA ARG A 68 -1.98 -12.96 3.96
C ARG A 68 -2.68 -14.30 4.18
N GLU A 69 -3.56 -14.70 3.28
CA GLU A 69 -4.22 -16.01 3.34
C GLU A 69 -3.22 -17.16 3.32
N LEU A 70 -2.18 -17.06 2.46
CA LEU A 70 -1.12 -18.06 2.43
C LEU A 70 -0.32 -18.11 3.74
N ALA A 71 -0.08 -16.96 4.37
CA ALA A 71 0.58 -16.90 5.67
C ALA A 71 -0.27 -17.55 6.76
N ASP A 72 -1.57 -17.27 6.79
CA ASP A 72 -2.50 -17.84 7.75
C ASP A 72 -2.57 -19.39 7.60
N MET A 73 -2.68 -19.88 6.36
CA MET A 73 -2.65 -21.34 6.08
C MET A 73 -1.34 -21.99 6.53
N ALA A 74 -0.19 -21.34 6.26
CA ALA A 74 1.09 -21.88 6.67
C ALA A 74 1.26 -21.87 8.20
N LEU A 75 0.72 -20.87 8.89
CA LEU A 75 0.70 -20.82 10.36
C LEU A 75 -0.17 -21.93 10.96
N ASP A 76 -1.34 -22.19 10.39
CA ASP A 76 -2.21 -23.27 10.80
C ASP A 76 -1.49 -24.63 10.65
N GLU A 77 -0.85 -24.88 9.51
CA GLU A 77 -0.07 -26.10 9.29
C GLU A 77 1.09 -26.23 10.29
N LEU A 78 1.81 -25.14 10.57
CA LEU A 78 2.90 -25.16 11.56
C LEU A 78 2.39 -25.37 12.97
N HIS A 79 1.20 -24.89 13.29
CA HIS A 79 0.55 -25.12 14.56
C HIS A 79 0.16 -26.58 14.73
N ASP A 80 -0.39 -27.19 13.70
CA ASP A 80 -0.91 -28.56 13.74
C ASP A 80 0.20 -29.61 13.66
N LEU A 81 1.16 -29.40 12.76
CA LEU A 81 2.21 -30.40 12.47
C LEU A 81 3.57 -30.08 13.11
N GLY A 82 3.76 -28.83 13.54
CA GLY A 82 5.03 -28.35 14.09
C GLY A 82 6.04 -27.88 13.05
N VAL A 83 7.08 -27.24 13.55
CA VAL A 83 8.16 -26.66 12.74
C VAL A 83 9.04 -27.72 12.09
N THR A 84 9.10 -28.90 12.70
CA THR A 84 9.93 -30.04 12.25
C THR A 84 9.03 -31.22 11.99
N LEU A 85 9.20 -31.83 10.84
CA LEU A 85 8.54 -33.08 10.47
C LEU A 85 9.53 -34.26 10.53
N GLU A 86 9.00 -35.46 10.71
CA GLU A 86 9.79 -36.68 10.68
C GLU A 86 9.36 -37.56 9.51
N ASN A 87 10.32 -38.04 8.75
CA ASN A 87 10.06 -38.98 7.69
C ASN A 87 9.78 -40.36 8.31
N SER A 88 8.59 -40.90 8.05
CA SER A 88 8.13 -42.17 8.64
C SER A 88 8.98 -43.39 8.24
N GLU A 89 9.67 -43.35 7.09
CA GLU A 89 10.49 -44.47 6.60
C GLU A 89 11.94 -44.40 7.11
N SER A 90 12.53 -43.22 7.15
CA SER A 90 13.94 -43.03 7.49
C SER A 90 14.18 -42.55 8.92
N GLY A 91 13.15 -42.04 9.60
CA GLY A 91 13.26 -41.39 10.92
C GLY A 91 13.99 -40.05 10.88
N ASN A 92 14.35 -39.55 9.70
CA ASN A 92 15.04 -38.28 9.56
C ASN A 92 14.09 -37.11 9.82
N ARG A 93 14.57 -36.14 10.58
CA ARG A 93 13.86 -34.89 10.82
C ARG A 93 14.24 -33.85 9.78
N TYR A 94 13.24 -33.12 9.30
CA TYR A 94 13.41 -32.04 8.36
C TYR A 94 12.48 -30.86 8.70
N MET A 95 12.83 -29.68 8.21
CA MET A 95 12.03 -28.48 8.42
C MET A 95 10.71 -28.58 7.65
N ASN A 96 9.61 -28.23 8.32
CA ASN A 96 8.30 -28.17 7.66
C ASN A 96 8.35 -27.15 6.51
N PRO A 97 7.99 -27.54 5.27
CA PRO A 97 7.97 -26.64 4.12
C PRO A 97 7.08 -25.39 4.32
N ALA A 98 6.09 -25.47 5.18
CA ALA A 98 5.23 -24.33 5.54
C ALA A 98 6.02 -23.14 6.09
N MET A 99 7.19 -23.37 6.69
CA MET A 99 8.11 -22.29 7.10
C MET A 99 8.58 -21.44 5.91
N THR A 100 8.87 -22.07 4.78
CA THR A 100 9.28 -21.38 3.56
C THR A 100 8.11 -20.59 2.98
N VAL A 101 6.92 -21.19 2.94
CA VAL A 101 5.69 -20.54 2.47
C VAL A 101 5.40 -19.30 3.31
N LEU A 102 5.46 -19.43 4.63
CA LEU A 102 5.25 -18.32 5.57
C LEU A 102 6.26 -17.17 5.34
N SER A 103 7.53 -17.50 5.17
CA SER A 103 8.58 -16.50 4.91
C SER A 103 8.34 -15.76 3.59
N MET A 104 7.98 -16.46 2.52
CA MET A 104 7.68 -15.88 1.22
C MET A 104 6.41 -15.00 1.25
N ALA A 105 5.37 -15.47 1.93
CA ALA A 105 4.13 -14.73 2.10
C ALA A 105 4.36 -13.42 2.88
N ASN A 106 5.10 -13.48 3.99
CA ASN A 106 5.45 -12.29 4.78
C ASN A 106 6.26 -11.28 3.96
N ALA A 107 7.24 -11.73 3.18
CA ALA A 107 8.01 -10.85 2.29
C ALA A 107 7.14 -10.20 1.21
N SER A 108 6.16 -10.93 0.67
CA SER A 108 5.20 -10.39 -0.30
C SER A 108 4.28 -9.35 0.34
N MET A 109 3.72 -9.65 1.52
CA MET A 109 2.91 -8.69 2.28
C MET A 109 3.68 -7.41 2.61
N GLU A 110 4.94 -7.52 3.03
CA GLU A 110 5.77 -6.35 3.35
C GLU A 110 5.99 -5.46 2.14
N ARG A 111 6.29 -6.04 0.97
CA ARG A 111 6.47 -5.29 -0.29
C ARG A 111 5.17 -4.58 -0.69
N ALA A 112 4.06 -5.30 -0.66
CA ALA A 112 2.76 -4.74 -1.01
C ALA A 112 2.33 -3.65 -0.03
N ALA A 113 2.52 -3.84 1.27
CA ALA A 113 2.23 -2.85 2.30
C ALA A 113 3.03 -1.55 2.12
N LYS A 114 4.32 -1.66 1.77
CA LYS A 114 5.16 -0.49 1.44
C LYS A 114 4.63 0.23 0.19
N ALA A 115 4.29 -0.50 -0.86
CA ALA A 115 3.80 0.07 -2.11
C ALA A 115 2.43 0.75 -1.95
N LEU A 116 1.56 0.24 -1.08
CA LEU A 116 0.26 0.82 -0.76
C LEU A 116 0.33 1.93 0.30
N GLY A 117 1.51 2.23 0.85
CA GLY A 117 1.65 3.22 1.91
C GLY A 117 1.03 2.83 3.24
N MET A 118 0.95 1.53 3.53
CA MET A 118 0.38 1.01 4.77
C MET A 118 1.36 1.07 5.96
N THR A 119 2.63 1.38 5.71
CA THR A 119 3.65 1.51 6.75
C THR A 119 3.89 2.98 7.11
N PRO A 120 4.26 3.31 8.36
CA PRO A 120 4.54 4.70 8.76
C PRO A 120 5.60 5.39 7.89
N LEU A 121 6.66 4.68 7.51
CA LEU A 121 7.72 5.18 6.63
C LEU A 121 7.22 5.47 5.22
N ALA A 122 6.39 4.58 4.66
CA ALA A 122 5.79 4.79 3.34
C ALA A 122 4.82 5.97 3.35
N LEU A 123 4.06 6.15 4.44
CA LEU A 123 3.19 7.30 4.64
C LEU A 123 3.99 8.63 4.65
N GLN A 124 5.14 8.66 5.29
CA GLN A 124 6.02 9.84 5.31
C GLN A 124 6.57 10.13 3.92
N SER A 125 7.01 9.11 3.19
CA SER A 125 7.51 9.26 1.81
C SER A 125 6.44 9.82 0.88
N ILE A 126 5.22 9.33 0.97
CA ILE A 126 4.09 9.81 0.15
C ILE A 126 3.75 11.27 0.50
N LYS A 127 3.76 11.64 1.77
CA LYS A 127 3.54 13.03 2.20
C LYS A 127 4.61 13.96 1.66
N ASN A 128 5.87 13.56 1.70
CA ASN A 128 6.99 14.35 1.21
C ASN A 128 6.92 14.58 -0.31
N VAL A 129 6.43 13.61 -1.07
CA VAL A 129 6.24 13.76 -2.54
C VAL A 129 5.08 14.71 -2.85
N LYS A 130 4.05 14.76 -2.03
CA LYS A 130 2.89 15.65 -2.23
C LYS A 130 3.14 17.10 -1.81
N THR A 131 4.20 17.38 -1.08
CA THR A 131 4.61 18.74 -0.76
C THR A 131 5.67 19.14 -1.77
N PRO A 132 5.34 19.95 -2.79
CA PRO A 132 6.38 20.53 -3.63
C PRO A 132 7.34 21.27 -2.71
N ALA A 133 8.63 21.05 -2.91
CA ALA A 133 9.66 21.77 -2.19
C ALA A 133 9.32 23.27 -2.30
N ARG A 134 9.01 23.88 -1.16
CA ARG A 134 8.85 25.32 -1.08
C ARG A 134 10.19 25.86 -1.54
N GLU A 135 10.26 26.39 -2.77
CA GLU A 135 11.42 27.14 -3.20
C GLU A 135 11.72 28.12 -2.07
N LYS A 136 12.81 27.89 -1.37
CA LYS A 136 13.42 28.94 -0.58
C LYS A 136 13.71 30.04 -1.62
N LYS A 137 12.86 31.07 -1.64
CA LYS A 137 13.35 32.34 -2.14
C LYS A 137 14.59 32.57 -1.32
N GLU A 138 15.72 32.35 -1.91
CA GLU A 138 16.94 33.00 -1.47
C GLU A 138 16.63 34.47 -1.62
N ASP A 139 16.31 35.11 -0.51
CA ASP A 139 16.49 36.56 -0.41
C ASP A 139 17.96 36.76 -0.70
N GLY A 140 18.24 37.04 -1.95
CA GLY A 140 19.58 37.42 -2.34
C GLY A 140 20.04 38.52 -1.41
N PRO A 141 21.31 38.50 -1.00
CA PRO A 141 21.82 39.55 -0.15
C PRO A 141 21.49 40.86 -0.84
N SER A 142 20.64 41.69 -0.21
CA SER A 142 20.44 43.05 -0.60
C SER A 142 21.82 43.70 -0.49
N GLY A 143 22.45 43.85 -1.64
CA GLY A 143 23.76 44.46 -1.70
C GLY A 143 23.65 45.87 -1.16
N PHE A 144 24.04 46.05 0.04
CA PHE A 144 24.32 47.36 0.58
C PHE A 144 25.63 47.82 0.01
N LEU A 145 25.55 48.47 -1.10
CA LEU A 145 26.61 49.36 -1.54
C LEU A 145 26.39 50.70 -0.84
N THR A 146 26.90 50.90 0.33
CA THR A 146 27.17 52.21 0.85
C THR A 146 28.41 52.73 0.17
N GLY A 147 28.23 53.44 -0.90
CA GLY A 147 29.25 54.31 -1.43
C GLY A 147 29.43 55.46 -0.45
N GLY A 148 30.40 55.34 0.42
CA GLY A 148 30.95 56.48 1.15
C GLY A 148 31.88 57.20 0.25
N GLY A 149 31.58 58.48 0.01
CA GLY A 149 32.46 59.38 -0.68
C GLY A 149 33.68 59.78 0.15
#